data_6775ace986083bfa555371c1c5a94419
#
_entry.id   6775ace986083bfa555371c1c5a94419
#
_cell.length_a   1.000
_cell.length_b   1.000
_cell.length_c   1.000
_cell.angle_alpha   90.00
_cell.angle_beta   90.00
_cell.angle_gamma   90.00
#
_symmetry.space_group_name_H-M   'P 1'
#
loop_
_entity.id
_entity.type
_entity.pdbx_description
1 polymer ?
#
loop_
_entity_poly.entity_id
_entity_poly.type
_entity_poly.pdbx_seq_one_letter_code
_entity_poly.pdbx_strand_id
1 'polypeptide(L)'
;MNTDPKTTDTPHALLYTMVRVQDLDRSLRFYCDALGMQEVRRETFTDAEFTLVFVGYANSDALIELTYNWGDNSYSHGTGYGHIALEVHDIHRVCSHLSELGVKIARAPGPMTMAPDETGERETIAFIEDPDGYRIELIQAP
;
A
#
# COMPACT_ATOMS: atom_id res chain seq x y z
N MET A 1 -25.88 -15.99 9.46
CA MET A 1 -26.32 -14.94 8.53
C MET A 1 -26.43 -13.60 9.24
N ASN A 2 -25.84 -12.57 8.70
CA ASN A 2 -25.92 -11.24 9.27
C ASN A 2 -27.26 -10.61 8.92
N THR A 3 -28.08 -10.31 9.94
CA THR A 3 -29.37 -9.65 9.79
C THR A 3 -29.35 -8.22 10.31
N ASP A 4 -28.14 -7.66 10.51
CA ASP A 4 -27.96 -6.29 10.98
C ASP A 4 -28.63 -5.33 9.99
N PRO A 5 -29.63 -4.50 10.43
CA PRO A 5 -30.27 -3.53 9.56
C PRO A 5 -29.30 -2.51 8.96
N LYS A 6 -28.09 -2.37 9.51
CA LYS A 6 -27.06 -1.50 8.95
C LYS A 6 -26.66 -1.91 7.54
N THR A 7 -26.84 -3.19 7.14
CA THR A 7 -26.44 -3.65 5.81
C THR A 7 -27.22 -2.97 4.68
N THR A 8 -28.40 -2.42 4.95
CA THR A 8 -29.22 -1.75 3.95
C THR A 8 -29.14 -0.23 4.00
N ASP A 9 -28.83 0.34 5.16
CA ASP A 9 -28.83 1.79 5.38
C ASP A 9 -27.45 2.41 5.46
N THR A 10 -26.41 1.59 5.48
CA THR A 10 -25.00 2.03 5.60
C THR A 10 -24.15 1.40 4.53
N PRO A 11 -22.98 2.02 4.19
CA PRO A 11 -21.98 1.30 3.43
C PRO A 11 -21.60 -0.02 4.12
N HIS A 12 -21.26 -1.04 3.36
CA HIS A 12 -21.01 -2.38 3.92
C HIS A 12 -19.65 -2.96 3.59
N ALA A 13 -18.85 -2.27 2.77
CA ALA A 13 -17.53 -2.78 2.41
C ALA A 13 -16.56 -1.65 2.12
N LEU A 14 -15.31 -1.83 2.52
CA LEU A 14 -14.20 -0.98 2.08
C LEU A 14 -13.62 -1.62 0.82
N LEU A 15 -13.69 -0.93 -0.32
CA LEU A 15 -13.27 -1.49 -1.60
C LEU A 15 -11.79 -1.30 -1.87
N TYR A 16 -11.32 -0.08 -1.77
CA TYR A 16 -9.92 0.24 -2.05
C TYR A 16 -9.54 1.61 -1.48
N THR A 17 -8.24 1.84 -1.42
CA THR A 17 -7.65 3.16 -1.15
C THR A 17 -6.96 3.62 -2.41
N MET A 18 -7.16 4.88 -2.80
CA MET A 18 -6.60 5.43 -4.04
C MET A 18 -5.37 6.28 -3.73
N VAL A 19 -4.32 6.08 -4.52
CA VAL A 19 -3.16 6.96 -4.55
C VAL A 19 -2.87 7.37 -5.99
N ARG A 20 -2.40 8.59 -6.20
CA ARG A 20 -2.01 9.09 -7.51
C ARG A 20 -0.53 8.80 -7.74
N VAL A 21 -0.22 8.32 -8.95
CA VAL A 21 1.15 7.97 -9.33
C VAL A 21 1.58 8.74 -10.57
N GLN A 22 2.86 9.11 -10.63
CA GLN A 22 3.39 9.88 -11.76
C GLN A 22 3.76 9.03 -12.95
N ASP A 23 4.17 7.78 -12.72
CA ASP A 23 4.63 6.84 -13.73
C ASP A 23 4.05 5.47 -13.41
N LEU A 24 3.05 5.05 -14.19
CA LEU A 24 2.32 3.82 -13.89
C LEU A 24 3.22 2.58 -14.00
N ASP A 25 4.07 2.50 -15.02
CA ASP A 25 4.95 1.33 -15.19
C ASP A 25 5.94 1.21 -14.03
N ARG A 26 6.48 2.34 -13.58
CA ARG A 26 7.37 2.37 -12.41
C ARG A 26 6.64 1.92 -11.16
N SER A 27 5.43 2.38 -10.95
CA SER A 27 4.62 1.98 -9.79
C SER A 27 4.26 0.50 -9.84
N LEU A 28 3.93 -0.03 -11.01
CA LEU A 28 3.61 -1.47 -11.15
C LEU A 28 4.85 -2.34 -10.91
N ARG A 29 6.03 -1.92 -11.34
CA ARG A 29 7.25 -2.64 -10.99
C ARG A 29 7.47 -2.69 -9.47
N PHE A 30 7.12 -1.62 -8.78
CA PHE A 30 7.22 -1.58 -7.32
C PHE A 30 6.15 -2.46 -6.66
N TYR A 31 4.87 -2.20 -6.91
CA TYR A 31 3.79 -2.91 -6.21
C TYR A 31 3.68 -4.38 -6.63
N CYS A 32 3.88 -4.69 -7.89
CA CYS A 32 3.75 -6.06 -8.39
C CYS A 32 5.06 -6.84 -8.35
N ASP A 33 6.13 -6.31 -8.94
CA ASP A 33 7.38 -7.06 -9.02
C ASP A 33 8.12 -7.09 -7.67
N ALA A 34 8.26 -5.94 -7.01
CA ALA A 34 8.99 -5.87 -5.75
C ALA A 34 8.15 -6.33 -4.55
N LEU A 35 6.88 -5.90 -4.45
CA LEU A 35 6.03 -6.23 -3.31
C LEU A 35 5.17 -7.48 -3.51
N GLY A 36 5.14 -8.07 -4.71
CA GLY A 36 4.42 -9.31 -4.97
C GLY A 36 2.91 -9.18 -5.10
N MET A 37 2.39 -8.00 -5.29
CA MET A 37 0.95 -7.81 -5.56
C MET A 37 0.61 -8.26 -6.98
N GLN A 38 -0.68 -8.49 -7.21
CA GLN A 38 -1.22 -8.82 -8.52
C GLN A 38 -2.02 -7.63 -9.03
N GLU A 39 -1.95 -7.39 -10.34
CA GLU A 39 -2.89 -6.50 -11.00
C GLU A 39 -4.23 -7.22 -11.09
N VAL A 40 -5.23 -6.71 -10.37
CA VAL A 40 -6.55 -7.33 -10.27
C VAL A 40 -7.43 -6.90 -11.45
N ARG A 41 -7.40 -5.61 -11.80
CA ARG A 41 -8.10 -5.09 -12.97
C ARG A 41 -7.51 -3.75 -13.37
N ARG A 42 -7.82 -3.36 -14.60
CA ARG A 42 -7.36 -2.10 -15.18
C ARG A 42 -8.53 -1.45 -15.91
N GLU A 43 -8.64 -0.13 -15.78
CA GLU A 43 -9.65 0.65 -16.46
C GLU A 43 -8.99 1.84 -17.14
N THR A 44 -9.18 1.98 -18.46
CA THR A 44 -8.58 3.04 -19.24
C THR A 44 -9.68 3.99 -19.72
N PHE A 45 -9.50 5.27 -19.46
CA PHE A 45 -10.45 6.32 -19.82
C PHE A 45 -9.77 7.26 -20.83
N THR A 46 -9.82 6.90 -22.10
CA THR A 46 -9.09 7.60 -23.14
C THR A 46 -9.56 9.04 -23.30
N ASP A 47 -10.87 9.27 -23.27
CA ASP A 47 -11.42 10.63 -23.43
C ASP A 47 -11.02 11.56 -22.29
N ALA A 48 -10.87 11.03 -21.09
CA ALA A 48 -10.49 11.82 -19.92
C ALA A 48 -8.99 11.72 -19.61
N GLU A 49 -8.25 10.91 -20.36
CA GLU A 49 -6.80 10.77 -20.31
C GLU A 49 -6.29 10.34 -18.93
N PHE A 50 -6.90 9.27 -18.38
CA PHE A 50 -6.37 8.63 -17.17
C PHE A 50 -6.57 7.12 -17.20
N THR A 51 -5.76 6.41 -16.39
CA THR A 51 -5.81 4.97 -16.24
C THR A 51 -5.83 4.64 -14.76
N LEU A 52 -6.67 3.67 -14.40
CA LEU A 52 -6.76 3.12 -13.04
C LEU A 52 -6.24 1.69 -13.08
N VAL A 53 -5.37 1.34 -12.14
CA VAL A 53 -4.91 -0.04 -11.97
C VAL A 53 -5.10 -0.42 -10.50
N PHE A 54 -5.81 -1.52 -10.27
CA PHE A 54 -6.09 -2.02 -8.93
C PHE A 54 -5.14 -3.17 -8.64
N VAL A 55 -4.38 -3.04 -7.56
CA VAL A 55 -3.38 -4.03 -7.15
C VAL A 55 -3.68 -4.53 -5.74
N GLY A 56 -3.30 -5.77 -5.45
CA GLY A 56 -3.49 -6.36 -4.13
C GLY A 56 -2.94 -7.78 -4.07
N TYR A 57 -3.12 -8.42 -2.92
CA TYR A 57 -2.69 -9.80 -2.69
C TYR A 57 -3.85 -10.77 -2.86
N ALA A 58 -3.55 -11.98 -3.35
CA ALA A 58 -4.58 -12.99 -3.61
C ALA A 58 -5.33 -13.43 -2.35
N ASN A 59 -4.70 -13.30 -1.18
CA ASN A 59 -5.29 -13.72 0.10
C ASN A 59 -6.05 -12.60 0.82
N SER A 60 -6.27 -11.47 0.16
CA SER A 60 -6.92 -10.31 0.77
C SER A 60 -7.79 -9.59 -0.24
N ASP A 61 -8.92 -9.06 0.22
CA ASP A 61 -9.81 -8.23 -0.60
C ASP A 61 -9.42 -6.74 -0.56
N ALA A 62 -8.46 -6.37 0.29
CA ALA A 62 -7.99 -4.99 0.36
C ALA A 62 -7.15 -4.66 -0.87
N LEU A 63 -7.54 -3.60 -1.59
CA LEU A 63 -6.87 -3.19 -2.82
C LEU A 63 -6.33 -1.77 -2.70
N ILE A 64 -5.35 -1.47 -3.53
CA ILE A 64 -4.89 -0.12 -3.78
C ILE A 64 -5.23 0.24 -5.22
N GLU A 65 -5.90 1.37 -5.41
CA GLU A 65 -6.14 1.93 -6.75
C GLU A 65 -5.01 2.88 -7.09
N LEU A 66 -4.21 2.52 -8.08
CA LEU A 66 -3.18 3.40 -8.64
C LEU A 66 -3.84 4.24 -9.72
N THR A 67 -3.94 5.54 -9.51
CA THR A 67 -4.51 6.46 -10.47
C THR A 67 -3.39 7.18 -11.21
N TYR A 68 -3.32 6.94 -12.52
CA TYR A 68 -2.37 7.61 -13.39
C TYR A 68 -3.11 8.58 -14.31
N ASN A 69 -2.92 9.87 -14.08
CA ASN A 69 -3.35 10.91 -15.01
C ASN A 69 -2.27 11.07 -16.06
N TRP A 70 -2.62 10.95 -17.34
CA TRP A 70 -1.65 10.96 -18.41
C TRP A 70 -0.89 12.30 -18.47
N GLY A 71 0.37 12.24 -18.90
CA GLY A 71 1.24 13.39 -18.98
C GLY A 71 2.11 13.58 -17.75
N ASP A 72 2.73 14.74 -17.66
CA ASP A 72 3.63 15.07 -16.56
C ASP A 72 2.84 15.74 -15.42
N ASN A 73 2.67 15.02 -14.34
CA ASN A 73 1.96 15.52 -13.16
C ASN A 73 2.87 15.42 -11.95
N SER A 74 2.68 16.35 -11.01
CA SER A 74 3.32 16.28 -9.70
C SER A 74 2.25 16.41 -8.63
N TYR A 75 2.48 15.74 -7.49
CA TYR A 75 1.50 15.69 -6.41
C TYR A 75 2.17 16.04 -5.08
N SER A 76 1.42 16.72 -4.23
CA SER A 76 1.82 16.98 -2.85
C SER A 76 1.02 16.05 -1.95
N HIS A 77 1.68 15.38 -1.01
CA HIS A 77 1.01 14.52 -0.03
C HIS A 77 0.45 15.32 1.14
N GLY A 78 0.89 16.54 1.33
CA GLY A 78 0.46 17.37 2.45
C GLY A 78 0.91 16.79 3.79
N THR A 79 0.14 17.07 4.82
CA THR A 79 0.43 16.62 6.19
C THR A 79 -0.58 15.61 6.71
N GLY A 80 -1.58 15.25 5.90
CA GLY A 80 -2.65 14.36 6.32
C GLY A 80 -2.45 12.88 5.95
N TYR A 81 -1.59 12.61 4.96
CA TYR A 81 -1.30 11.22 4.58
C TYR A 81 -0.32 10.61 5.59
N GLY A 82 -0.63 9.40 6.05
CA GLY A 82 0.29 8.63 6.89
C GLY A 82 1.01 7.57 6.06
N HIS A 83 0.47 6.35 6.10
CA HIS A 83 1.09 5.21 5.42
C HIS A 83 0.06 4.11 5.17
N ILE A 84 0.42 3.18 4.30
CA ILE A 84 -0.26 1.91 4.10
C ILE A 84 0.56 0.86 4.83
N ALA A 85 -0.08 -0.11 5.48
CA ALA A 85 0.63 -1.16 6.22
C ALA A 85 0.49 -2.51 5.52
N LEU A 86 1.60 -3.25 5.45
CA LEU A 86 1.68 -4.59 4.88
C LEU A 86 2.27 -5.54 5.91
N GLU A 87 1.72 -6.75 6.00
CA GLU A 87 2.28 -7.80 6.84
C GLU A 87 3.37 -8.57 6.08
N VAL A 88 4.45 -8.90 6.77
CA VAL A 88 5.55 -9.69 6.21
C VAL A 88 5.90 -10.83 7.15
N HIS A 89 6.36 -11.97 6.60
CA HIS A 89 6.74 -13.13 7.41
C HIS A 89 8.14 -13.00 7.98
N ASP A 90 9.08 -12.41 7.24
CA ASP A 90 10.46 -12.22 7.68
C ASP A 90 10.91 -10.81 7.28
N ILE A 91 10.74 -9.88 8.20
CA ILE A 91 10.94 -8.45 7.90
C ILE A 91 12.39 -8.11 7.56
N HIS A 92 13.36 -8.78 8.18
CA HIS A 92 14.78 -8.54 7.89
C HIS A 92 15.12 -9.00 6.49
N ARG A 93 14.63 -10.17 6.09
CA ARG A 93 14.85 -10.72 4.76
C ARG A 93 14.15 -9.88 3.69
N VAL A 94 12.91 -9.47 3.94
CA VAL A 94 12.15 -8.63 3.00
C VAL A 94 12.85 -7.29 2.79
N CYS A 95 13.26 -6.62 3.86
CA CYS A 95 13.95 -5.33 3.74
C CYS A 95 15.29 -5.45 3.04
N SER A 96 16.05 -6.51 3.30
CA SER A 96 17.31 -6.77 2.62
C SER A 96 17.08 -6.95 1.11
N HIS A 97 16.09 -7.76 0.74
CA HIS A 97 15.73 -8.00 -0.66
C HIS A 97 15.27 -6.70 -1.35
N LEU A 98 14.39 -5.94 -0.71
CA LEU A 98 13.89 -4.67 -1.26
C LEU A 98 15.03 -3.66 -1.44
N SER A 99 15.97 -3.61 -0.50
CA SER A 99 17.14 -2.74 -0.60
C SER A 99 18.00 -3.11 -1.82
N GLU A 100 18.18 -4.40 -2.08
CA GLU A 100 18.89 -4.87 -3.27
C GLU A 100 18.21 -4.45 -4.57
N LEU A 101 16.87 -4.35 -4.56
CA LEU A 101 16.09 -3.89 -5.70
C LEU A 101 16.08 -2.37 -5.84
N GLY A 102 16.74 -1.64 -4.94
CA GLY A 102 16.79 -0.18 -4.98
C GLY A 102 15.63 0.52 -4.28
N VAL A 103 14.82 -0.21 -3.52
CA VAL A 103 13.73 0.38 -2.75
C VAL A 103 14.31 1.14 -1.56
N LYS A 104 13.80 2.35 -1.32
CA LYS A 104 14.26 3.16 -0.19
C LYS A 104 13.71 2.61 1.12
N ILE A 105 14.62 2.27 2.03
CA ILE A 105 14.28 1.88 3.40
C ILE A 105 14.31 3.14 4.25
N ALA A 106 13.14 3.68 4.57
CA ALA A 106 13.03 4.91 5.35
C ALA A 106 13.28 4.69 6.84
N ARG A 107 12.93 3.51 7.34
CA ARG A 107 13.25 3.07 8.70
C ARG A 107 13.59 1.59 8.68
N ALA A 108 14.80 1.24 9.13
CA ALA A 108 15.26 -0.15 9.17
C ALA A 108 14.41 -0.99 10.13
N PRO A 109 14.33 -2.31 9.92
CA PRO A 109 13.56 -3.19 10.81
C PRO A 109 14.00 -3.10 12.26
N GLY A 110 13.03 -3.04 13.16
CA GLY A 110 13.27 -3.02 14.58
C GLY A 110 11.97 -2.85 15.35
N PRO A 111 12.00 -2.99 16.67
CA PRO A 111 10.79 -2.84 17.47
C PRO A 111 10.27 -1.39 17.41
N MET A 112 8.97 -1.23 17.53
CA MET A 112 8.35 0.09 17.71
C MET A 112 8.97 0.77 18.93
N THR A 113 9.00 2.10 18.90
CA THR A 113 9.56 2.89 20.01
C THR A 113 8.78 2.67 21.31
N MET A 114 7.45 2.50 21.20
CA MET A 114 6.57 2.34 22.35
C MET A 114 5.63 1.19 22.11
N ALA A 115 5.22 0.52 23.20
CA ALA A 115 4.19 -0.51 23.15
C ALA A 115 2.82 0.11 23.38
N PRO A 116 1.75 -0.40 22.69
CA PRO A 116 0.38 0.02 23.02
C PRO A 116 0.01 -0.39 24.43
N ASP A 117 -0.76 0.44 25.14
CA ASP A 117 -1.23 0.13 26.49
C ASP A 117 -2.05 -1.17 26.52
N GLU A 118 -2.84 -1.41 25.45
CA GLU A 118 -3.73 -2.56 25.36
C GLU A 118 -3.00 -3.91 25.34
N THR A 119 -1.82 -3.96 24.78
CA THR A 119 -1.07 -5.22 24.64
C THR A 119 0.23 -5.26 25.44
N GLY A 120 0.86 -4.11 25.66
CA GLY A 120 2.19 -4.04 26.27
C GLY A 120 3.29 -4.62 25.39
N GLU A 121 3.01 -4.95 24.14
CA GLU A 121 3.95 -5.59 23.22
C GLU A 121 4.30 -4.67 22.06
N ARG A 122 5.59 -4.60 21.73
CA ARG A 122 6.07 -3.82 20.60
C ARG A 122 6.16 -4.72 19.37
N GLU A 123 5.46 -4.34 18.31
CA GLU A 123 5.63 -5.01 17.02
C GLU A 123 6.99 -4.64 16.42
N THR A 124 7.54 -5.54 15.61
CA THR A 124 8.72 -5.24 14.80
C THR A 124 8.24 -4.69 13.47
N ILE A 125 8.70 -3.50 13.15
CA ILE A 125 8.24 -2.74 11.98
C ILE A 125 9.42 -2.21 11.17
N ALA A 126 9.13 -1.81 9.94
CA ALA A 126 10.02 -1.04 9.07
C ALA A 126 9.17 -0.10 8.24
N PHE A 127 9.78 0.93 7.67
CA PHE A 127 9.13 1.80 6.70
C PHE A 127 9.93 1.82 5.42
N ILE A 128 9.22 1.70 4.30
CA ILE A 128 9.77 1.88 2.96
C ILE A 128 9.00 3.01 2.27
N GLU A 129 9.51 3.47 1.14
CA GLU A 129 8.81 4.45 0.30
C GLU A 129 8.63 3.88 -1.09
N ASP A 130 7.45 4.15 -1.66
CA ASP A 130 7.18 3.81 -3.04
C ASP A 130 7.86 4.83 -3.99
N PRO A 131 7.81 4.64 -5.32
CA PRO A 131 8.47 5.56 -6.25
C PRO A 131 7.98 7.00 -6.19
N ASP A 132 6.78 7.25 -5.69
CA ASP A 132 6.20 8.58 -5.55
C ASP A 132 6.38 9.16 -4.14
N GLY A 133 7.08 8.44 -3.26
CA GLY A 133 7.32 8.88 -1.89
C GLY A 133 6.23 8.51 -0.89
N TYR A 134 5.25 7.71 -1.29
CA TYR A 134 4.25 7.22 -0.35
C TYR A 134 4.89 6.23 0.63
N ARG A 135 4.71 6.47 1.93
CA ARG A 135 5.25 5.60 2.96
C ARG A 135 4.43 4.33 3.09
N ILE A 136 5.12 3.22 3.27
CA ILE A 136 4.53 1.91 3.52
C ILE A 136 5.20 1.33 4.76
N GLU A 137 4.39 0.96 5.74
CA GLU A 137 4.85 0.26 6.93
C GLU A 137 4.84 -1.23 6.67
N LEU A 138 5.96 -1.88 7.00
CA LEU A 138 6.04 -3.34 7.01
C LEU A 138 5.95 -3.79 8.46
N ILE A 139 5.08 -4.75 8.73
CA ILE A 139 4.83 -5.26 10.08
C ILE A 139 5.12 -6.76 10.09
N GLN A 140 6.00 -7.17 10.98
CA GLN A 140 6.34 -8.58 11.15
C GLN A 140 5.12 -9.37 11.63
N ALA A 141 4.79 -10.45 10.93
CA ALA A 141 3.72 -11.36 11.35
C ALA A 141 4.04 -11.99 12.71
N PRO A 142 3.01 -12.28 13.52
CA PRO A 142 3.20 -12.93 14.83
C PRO A 142 3.79 -14.32 14.70
#